data_8dc4f8fbfc08bf00a07b1e8da6bb6df3
#
_entry.id   8dc4f8fbfc08bf00a07b1e8da6bb6df3
#
_cell.length_a   1.000
_cell.length_b   1.000
_cell.length_c   1.000
_cell.angle_alpha   90.00
_cell.angle_beta   90.00
_cell.angle_gamma   90.00
#
_symmetry.space_group_name_H-M   'P 1'
#
loop_
_entity.id
_entity.type
_entity.pdbx_description
1 polymer ?
#
loop_
_entity_poly.entity_id
_entity_poly.type
_entity_poly.pdbx_seq_one_letter_code
_entity_poly.pdbx_strand_id
1 'polypeptide(L)'
;ITGAGVALQAAASGIKTGLIEMQDFAEGTSSRSTKLVHGGIRYLKTFDVEVVADTVGERAVVQGIAPHIPKPDPMLLPIYEDEGATTFNMFSVKVAMDLYDKLANVTGTKYENYTLTPEEVLEREPFLKKEGLKGAGVYLDFRNNDSRLVIDNIKKAAEDGAYLVSKMKAIGFLYEGDQIVGVKARDLLTDQVVEIHAKIVINTSGPWVDKIRNLNFKRAVSPKMRPTKGVHLVVDAKKLPVPQPTYFDTGKQDGRMVFAIPRENKTYFGTTDTDYQGDYTDPKVTQEDVDYLLDVINHRYPDANITLADIESSWAGLRPLLIGNSGSDYNGGDNGSISDKSFSKVVDTVTEYKENKASRLEVEDVLNHLENSRDEKAPSSISRGSSLERESDGLVTLSGGKITDYRKMAEGALKLIRQLLKDDYRMSVKEIDSKHYPVSGGDFDPTKLEETVEELTKIGVESGLAEADAKYIADFYGTNAKKIFALAKEMTPYEGLSLAESARLRYGLEEEMVLAPGDYLIRRTNHLLFERDQLDAIKQPIIDAIASYFAWSAEEKKRQEAHLEELIAESDLRELKGEK
;
A
#
# COMPACT_ATOMS: atom_id res chain seq x y z
N ILE A 1 0.64 0.86 7.99
CA ILE A 1 2.00 1.22 7.50
C ILE A 1 2.58 2.42 8.23
N THR A 2 1.78 3.46 8.51
CA THR A 2 2.26 4.70 9.16
C THR A 2 2.84 4.42 10.55
N GLY A 3 2.08 3.71 11.39
CA GLY A 3 2.55 3.32 12.73
C GLY A 3 3.79 2.42 12.70
N ALA A 4 3.85 1.50 11.74
CA ALA A 4 5.00 0.62 11.53
C ALA A 4 6.27 1.42 11.19
N GLY A 5 6.15 2.40 10.29
CA GLY A 5 7.26 3.30 9.93
C GLY A 5 7.73 4.17 11.10
N VAL A 6 6.80 4.71 11.89
CA VAL A 6 7.13 5.49 13.10
C VAL A 6 7.84 4.61 14.13
N ALA A 7 7.32 3.39 14.38
CA ALA A 7 7.92 2.47 15.35
C ALA A 7 9.34 2.06 14.93
N LEU A 8 9.55 1.77 13.64
CA LEU A 8 10.87 1.44 13.10
C LEU A 8 11.85 2.58 13.32
N GLN A 9 11.50 3.79 12.90
CA GLN A 9 12.43 4.94 13.01
C GLN A 9 12.69 5.34 14.46
N ALA A 10 11.67 5.24 15.33
CA ALA A 10 11.84 5.52 16.76
C ALA A 10 12.76 4.48 17.43
N ALA A 11 12.56 3.20 17.19
CA ALA A 11 13.40 2.13 17.72
C ALA A 11 14.85 2.24 17.23
N ALA A 12 15.04 2.45 15.92
CA ALA A 12 16.36 2.66 15.32
C ALA A 12 17.11 3.87 15.90
N SER A 13 16.36 4.89 16.35
CA SER A 13 16.93 6.06 17.06
C SER A 13 17.24 5.80 18.54
N GLY A 14 17.00 4.58 19.03
CA GLY A 14 17.20 4.21 20.43
C GLY A 14 16.11 4.65 21.40
N ILE A 15 14.94 5.06 20.88
CA ILE A 15 13.77 5.39 21.70
C ILE A 15 13.12 4.08 22.15
N LYS A 16 12.87 3.92 23.47
CA LYS A 16 12.06 2.83 23.98
C LYS A 16 10.64 2.97 23.44
N THR A 17 10.27 2.11 22.51
CA THR A 17 9.07 2.21 21.68
C THR A 17 8.13 1.06 21.94
N GLY A 18 6.83 1.36 22.11
CA GLY A 18 5.76 0.39 22.12
C GLY A 18 4.75 0.68 21.00
N LEU A 19 4.23 -0.34 20.36
CA LEU A 19 3.15 -0.26 19.38
C LEU A 19 2.08 -1.28 19.68
N ILE A 20 0.83 -0.85 19.69
CA ILE A 20 -0.34 -1.73 19.81
C ILE A 20 -1.21 -1.62 18.56
N GLU A 21 -1.75 -2.76 18.14
CA GLU A 21 -2.68 -2.89 17.01
C GLU A 21 -3.89 -3.73 17.45
N MET A 22 -5.11 -3.25 17.20
CA MET A 22 -6.30 -3.97 17.64
C MET A 22 -6.60 -5.24 16.83
N GLN A 23 -6.22 -5.23 15.55
CA GLN A 23 -6.41 -6.37 14.65
C GLN A 23 -5.07 -7.10 14.46
N ASP A 24 -4.88 -7.74 13.30
CA ASP A 24 -3.55 -8.14 12.87
C ASP A 24 -2.80 -6.95 12.25
N PHE A 25 -1.48 -7.02 12.23
CA PHE A 25 -0.68 -6.02 11.52
C PHE A 25 -1.07 -5.95 10.04
N ALA A 26 -1.24 -4.75 9.53
CA ALA A 26 -1.69 -4.44 8.17
C ALA A 26 -3.17 -4.75 7.86
N GLU A 27 -3.98 -5.24 8.77
CA GLU A 27 -5.34 -5.72 8.49
C GLU A 27 -6.30 -4.64 7.98
N GLY A 28 -6.07 -3.38 8.31
CA GLY A 28 -6.83 -2.25 7.78
C GLY A 28 -6.44 -1.90 6.34
N THR A 29 -6.31 -0.61 6.05
CA THR A 29 -5.99 -0.05 4.73
C THR A 29 -4.71 -0.64 4.13
N SER A 30 -3.72 -0.97 4.96
CA SER A 30 -2.36 -1.34 4.53
C SER A 30 -2.21 -2.74 3.93
N SER A 31 -3.27 -3.54 3.87
CA SER A 31 -3.33 -4.77 3.06
C SER A 31 -4.45 -4.74 2.02
N ARG A 32 -5.19 -3.64 1.96
CA ARG A 32 -6.38 -3.47 1.12
C ARG A 32 -6.20 -2.32 0.11
N SER A 33 -4.97 -2.02 -0.26
CA SER A 33 -4.60 -1.01 -1.26
C SER A 33 -4.68 -1.57 -2.69
N THR A 34 -4.36 -0.74 -3.69
CA THR A 34 -4.17 -1.21 -5.08
C THR A 34 -2.88 -2.04 -5.25
N LYS A 35 -2.09 -2.22 -4.17
CA LYS A 35 -0.82 -2.97 -4.16
C LYS A 35 0.21 -2.43 -5.15
N LEU A 36 0.29 -1.10 -5.19
CA LEU A 36 1.27 -0.32 -5.93
C LEU A 36 2.00 0.65 -5.00
N VAL A 37 3.27 0.91 -5.30
CA VAL A 37 4.00 2.09 -4.84
C VAL A 37 4.20 2.96 -6.07
N HIS A 38 3.28 3.90 -6.27
CA HIS A 38 3.20 4.67 -7.51
C HIS A 38 3.41 6.17 -7.28
N GLY A 39 3.95 6.85 -8.31
CA GLY A 39 4.25 8.27 -8.26
C GLY A 39 3.08 9.18 -8.58
N GLY A 40 1.94 8.63 -9.01
CA GLY A 40 0.73 9.41 -9.27
C GLY A 40 0.80 10.31 -10.49
N ILE A 41 1.17 9.79 -11.66
CA ILE A 41 1.26 10.53 -12.92
C ILE A 41 0.04 11.41 -13.21
N ARG A 42 -1.14 11.00 -12.73
CA ARG A 42 -2.38 11.72 -12.89
C ARG A 42 -2.37 13.12 -12.25
N TYR A 43 -1.62 13.34 -11.17
CA TYR A 43 -1.48 14.66 -10.57
C TYR A 43 -0.77 15.66 -11.48
N LEU A 44 -0.07 15.19 -12.51
CA LEU A 44 0.49 16.08 -13.55
C LEU A 44 -0.59 16.71 -14.43
N LYS A 45 -1.81 16.14 -14.49
CA LYS A 45 -2.95 16.80 -15.16
C LYS A 45 -3.33 18.12 -14.45
N THR A 46 -3.20 18.15 -13.14
CA THR A 46 -3.46 19.34 -12.32
C THR A 46 -2.20 20.15 -12.02
N PHE A 47 -1.07 19.78 -12.64
CA PHE A 47 0.25 20.37 -12.42
C PHE A 47 0.73 20.40 -10.96
N ASP A 48 0.29 19.45 -10.15
CA ASP A 48 0.80 19.25 -8.80
C ASP A 48 2.17 18.55 -8.85
N VAL A 49 3.13 19.28 -9.43
CA VAL A 49 4.49 18.78 -9.70
C VAL A 49 5.24 18.45 -8.41
N GLU A 50 5.01 19.24 -7.34
CA GLU A 50 5.65 19.01 -6.06
C GLU A 50 5.19 17.68 -5.44
N VAL A 51 3.88 17.39 -5.48
CA VAL A 51 3.33 16.10 -5.01
C VAL A 51 3.91 14.94 -5.80
N VAL A 52 4.03 15.10 -7.12
CA VAL A 52 4.62 14.04 -7.96
C VAL A 52 6.11 13.89 -7.66
N ALA A 53 6.87 14.98 -7.57
CA ALA A 53 8.29 14.93 -7.26
C ALA A 53 8.57 14.26 -5.91
N ASP A 54 7.82 14.62 -4.89
CA ASP A 54 7.91 14.01 -3.57
C ASP A 54 7.56 12.51 -3.62
N THR A 55 6.45 12.17 -4.25
CA THR A 55 5.97 10.78 -4.31
C THR A 55 6.90 9.89 -5.13
N VAL A 56 7.41 10.39 -6.25
CA VAL A 56 8.38 9.67 -7.09
C VAL A 56 9.72 9.51 -6.38
N GLY A 57 10.18 10.55 -5.67
CA GLY A 57 11.38 10.48 -4.86
C GLY A 57 11.26 9.46 -3.73
N GLU A 58 10.15 9.46 -2.98
CA GLU A 58 9.88 8.47 -1.93
C GLU A 58 9.73 7.05 -2.47
N ARG A 59 9.13 6.85 -3.64
CA ARG A 59 9.08 5.55 -4.31
C ARG A 59 10.46 4.93 -4.48
N ALA A 60 11.42 5.72 -4.96
CA ALA A 60 12.80 5.27 -5.13
C ALA A 60 13.46 4.95 -3.78
N VAL A 61 13.21 5.77 -2.74
CA VAL A 61 13.72 5.52 -1.39
C VAL A 61 13.13 4.23 -0.82
N VAL A 62 11.81 4.03 -0.93
CA VAL A 62 11.15 2.81 -0.43
C VAL A 62 11.69 1.57 -1.14
N GLN A 63 11.91 1.63 -2.46
CA GLN A 63 12.57 0.55 -3.18
C GLN A 63 14.01 0.33 -2.71
N GLY A 64 14.75 1.39 -2.38
CA GLY A 64 16.11 1.30 -1.88
C GLY A 64 16.22 0.64 -0.49
N ILE A 65 15.26 0.89 0.40
CA ILE A 65 15.27 0.32 1.77
C ILE A 65 14.53 -1.02 1.89
N ALA A 66 13.74 -1.40 0.89
CA ALA A 66 12.97 -2.63 0.84
C ALA A 66 13.06 -3.28 -0.57
N PRO A 67 14.26 -3.60 -1.07
CA PRO A 67 14.46 -3.93 -2.49
C PRO A 67 13.73 -5.20 -2.95
N HIS A 68 13.39 -6.09 -2.03
CA HIS A 68 12.63 -7.32 -2.29
C HIS A 68 11.11 -7.11 -2.37
N ILE A 69 10.57 -5.92 -2.03
CA ILE A 69 9.13 -5.70 -1.93
C ILE A 69 8.58 -4.89 -3.12
N PRO A 70 8.85 -3.57 -3.27
CA PRO A 70 8.42 -2.87 -4.47
C PRO A 70 9.34 -3.19 -5.64
N LYS A 71 8.75 -3.62 -6.76
CA LYS A 71 9.49 -4.00 -7.95
C LYS A 71 9.08 -3.14 -9.14
N PRO A 72 10.04 -2.72 -9.98
CA PRO A 72 9.73 -2.00 -11.20
C PRO A 72 8.75 -2.79 -12.07
N ASP A 73 7.66 -2.16 -12.46
CA ASP A 73 6.61 -2.76 -13.27
C ASP A 73 6.00 -1.68 -14.17
N PRO A 74 6.55 -1.46 -15.38
CA PRO A 74 6.12 -0.38 -16.25
C PRO A 74 4.63 -0.44 -16.58
N MET A 75 3.96 0.71 -16.45
CA MET A 75 2.53 0.89 -16.61
C MET A 75 2.19 1.29 -18.03
N LEU A 76 1.24 0.60 -18.65
CA LEU A 76 0.63 1.00 -19.93
C LEU A 76 -0.54 1.95 -19.65
N LEU A 77 -0.59 3.07 -20.37
CA LEU A 77 -1.66 4.05 -20.28
C LEU A 77 -2.26 4.26 -21.68
N PRO A 78 -3.30 3.48 -22.05
CA PRO A 78 -3.94 3.61 -23.37
C PRO A 78 -4.77 4.88 -23.43
N ILE A 79 -4.74 5.55 -24.58
CA ILE A 79 -5.39 6.83 -24.84
C ILE A 79 -6.52 6.63 -25.84
N TYR A 80 -7.72 7.09 -25.45
CA TYR A 80 -8.93 7.07 -26.25
C TYR A 80 -9.48 8.50 -26.40
N GLU A 81 -9.85 8.92 -27.60
CA GLU A 81 -10.34 10.28 -27.85
C GLU A 81 -11.87 10.39 -27.89
N ASP A 82 -12.59 9.30 -28.11
CA ASP A 82 -14.04 9.33 -28.37
C ASP A 82 -14.90 9.20 -27.09
N GLU A 83 -14.30 9.22 -25.92
CA GLU A 83 -14.96 8.90 -24.65
C GLU A 83 -15.28 10.14 -23.79
N GLY A 84 -15.27 11.33 -24.37
CA GLY A 84 -15.55 12.57 -23.65
C GLY A 84 -14.35 13.06 -22.82
N ALA A 85 -14.52 13.29 -21.52
CA ALA A 85 -13.45 13.81 -20.66
C ALA A 85 -12.37 12.74 -20.39
N THR A 86 -11.40 12.64 -21.30
CA THR A 86 -10.20 11.83 -21.09
C THR A 86 -9.19 12.58 -20.23
N THR A 87 -8.44 11.85 -19.41
CA THR A 87 -7.40 12.43 -18.54
C THR A 87 -6.26 12.99 -19.35
N PHE A 88 -5.83 12.26 -20.40
CA PHE A 88 -4.75 12.65 -21.28
C PHE A 88 -5.10 12.39 -22.75
N ASN A 89 -4.57 13.23 -23.65
CA ASN A 89 -4.41 12.91 -25.07
C ASN A 89 -2.96 12.48 -25.34
N MET A 90 -2.65 12.01 -26.56
CA MET A 90 -1.30 11.51 -26.90
C MET A 90 -0.19 12.53 -26.67
N PHE A 91 -0.46 13.81 -26.92
CA PHE A 91 0.51 14.87 -26.69
C PHE A 91 0.72 15.13 -25.20
N SER A 92 -0.36 15.35 -24.46
CA SER A 92 -0.28 15.65 -23.01
C SER A 92 0.27 14.48 -22.19
N VAL A 93 -0.02 13.22 -22.57
CA VAL A 93 0.56 12.05 -21.89
C VAL A 93 2.08 12.00 -22.09
N LYS A 94 2.57 12.29 -23.29
CA LYS A 94 4.02 12.29 -23.54
C LYS A 94 4.73 13.36 -22.72
N VAL A 95 4.18 14.57 -22.67
CA VAL A 95 4.72 15.65 -21.84
C VAL A 95 4.69 15.29 -20.35
N ALA A 96 3.60 14.72 -19.87
CA ALA A 96 3.48 14.28 -18.48
C ALA A 96 4.49 13.18 -18.13
N MET A 97 4.67 12.20 -19.01
CA MET A 97 5.63 11.11 -18.80
C MET A 97 7.08 11.60 -18.81
N ASP A 98 7.43 12.54 -19.70
CA ASP A 98 8.78 13.11 -19.75
C ASP A 98 9.11 13.88 -18.46
N LEU A 99 8.14 14.64 -17.94
CA LEU A 99 8.28 15.31 -16.66
C LEU A 99 8.38 14.30 -15.52
N TYR A 100 7.54 13.27 -15.53
CA TYR A 100 7.55 12.19 -14.54
C TYR A 100 8.91 11.47 -14.49
N ASP A 101 9.47 11.10 -15.65
CA ASP A 101 10.79 10.45 -15.75
C ASP A 101 11.91 11.33 -15.23
N LYS A 102 11.84 12.63 -15.50
CA LYS A 102 12.82 13.59 -15.01
C LYS A 102 12.76 13.70 -13.49
N LEU A 103 11.57 13.79 -12.92
CA LEU A 103 11.35 13.80 -11.47
C LEU A 103 11.80 12.47 -10.82
N ALA A 104 11.60 11.35 -11.51
CA ALA A 104 12.02 10.02 -11.09
C ALA A 104 13.50 9.72 -11.30
N ASN A 105 14.21 10.60 -12.02
CA ASN A 105 15.61 10.39 -12.42
C ASN A 105 15.84 9.09 -13.22
N VAL A 106 14.90 8.75 -14.10
CA VAL A 106 14.96 7.53 -14.95
C VAL A 106 15.22 7.85 -16.43
N THR A 107 15.30 9.13 -16.82
CA THR A 107 15.65 9.55 -18.17
C THR A 107 17.01 8.96 -18.59
N GLY A 108 17.10 8.38 -19.77
CA GLY A 108 18.30 7.70 -20.28
C GLY A 108 18.54 6.30 -19.71
N THR A 109 17.63 5.78 -18.91
CA THR A 109 17.69 4.41 -18.38
C THR A 109 16.78 3.46 -19.18
N LYS A 110 16.88 2.16 -18.91
CA LYS A 110 15.96 1.14 -19.49
C LYS A 110 14.48 1.36 -19.10
N TYR A 111 14.22 2.22 -18.15
CA TYR A 111 12.89 2.56 -17.64
C TYR A 111 12.36 3.90 -18.16
N GLU A 112 13.08 4.56 -19.06
CA GLU A 112 12.60 5.77 -19.72
C GLU A 112 11.29 5.51 -20.44
N ASN A 113 10.36 6.46 -20.35
CA ASN A 113 9.06 6.37 -20.98
C ASN A 113 9.13 6.35 -22.49
N TYR A 114 8.11 5.77 -23.10
CA TYR A 114 7.91 5.80 -24.54
C TYR A 114 6.43 5.75 -24.89
N THR A 115 6.10 6.05 -26.14
CA THR A 115 4.75 5.95 -26.67
C THR A 115 4.64 4.80 -27.67
N LEU A 116 3.44 4.25 -27.78
CA LEU A 116 3.08 3.19 -28.71
C LEU A 116 2.00 3.68 -29.67
N THR A 117 2.06 3.22 -30.92
CA THR A 117 0.96 3.36 -31.88
C THR A 117 -0.21 2.45 -31.50
N PRO A 118 -1.42 2.67 -32.04
CA PRO A 118 -2.54 1.76 -31.80
C PRO A 118 -2.24 0.30 -32.16
N GLU A 119 -1.52 0.06 -33.24
CA GLU A 119 -1.11 -1.26 -33.71
C GLU A 119 -0.19 -1.94 -32.69
N GLU A 120 0.84 -1.22 -32.20
CA GLU A 120 1.77 -1.72 -31.19
C GLU A 120 1.07 -2.00 -29.84
N VAL A 121 0.08 -1.18 -29.47
CA VAL A 121 -0.74 -1.42 -28.28
C VAL A 121 -1.51 -2.73 -28.42
N LEU A 122 -2.18 -2.94 -29.56
CA LEU A 122 -2.99 -4.13 -29.79
C LEU A 122 -2.17 -5.40 -30.00
N GLU A 123 -0.92 -5.28 -30.42
CA GLU A 123 0.03 -6.40 -30.41
C GLU A 123 0.38 -6.83 -28.97
N ARG A 124 0.53 -5.88 -28.05
CA ARG A 124 0.80 -6.17 -26.63
C ARG A 124 -0.43 -6.61 -25.87
N GLU A 125 -1.52 -5.89 -26.06
CA GLU A 125 -2.79 -6.12 -25.35
C GLU A 125 -3.92 -6.29 -26.38
N PRO A 126 -4.04 -7.47 -27.00
CA PRO A 126 -5.01 -7.72 -28.07
C PRO A 126 -6.48 -7.66 -27.62
N PHE A 127 -6.73 -7.73 -26.32
CA PHE A 127 -8.08 -7.69 -25.75
C PHE A 127 -8.57 -6.28 -25.42
N LEU A 128 -7.71 -5.26 -25.50
CA LEU A 128 -8.13 -3.88 -25.36
C LEU A 128 -9.13 -3.47 -26.44
N LYS A 129 -10.09 -2.61 -26.07
CA LYS A 129 -11.01 -1.98 -27.00
C LYS A 129 -10.24 -1.30 -28.13
N LYS A 130 -10.57 -1.65 -29.37
CA LYS A 130 -9.89 -1.13 -30.57
C LYS A 130 -10.44 0.23 -31.00
N GLU A 131 -11.76 0.40 -30.84
CA GLU A 131 -12.44 1.61 -31.27
C GLU A 131 -12.01 2.81 -30.41
N GLY A 132 -11.66 3.90 -31.08
CA GLY A 132 -11.22 5.15 -30.43
C GLY A 132 -9.79 5.13 -29.89
N LEU A 133 -9.06 4.03 -29.99
CA LEU A 133 -7.67 3.92 -29.51
C LEU A 133 -6.74 4.78 -30.38
N LYS A 134 -5.99 5.69 -29.74
CA LYS A 134 -5.02 6.60 -30.39
C LYS A 134 -3.56 6.21 -30.14
N GLY A 135 -3.32 5.28 -29.27
CA GLY A 135 -2.01 4.81 -28.84
C GLY A 135 -1.94 4.65 -27.33
N ALA A 136 -0.75 4.58 -26.81
CA ALA A 136 -0.52 4.51 -25.36
C ALA A 136 0.80 5.18 -24.96
N GLY A 137 0.87 5.59 -23.69
CA GLY A 137 2.13 5.85 -23.01
C GLY A 137 2.56 4.64 -22.18
N VAL A 138 3.86 4.43 -22.04
CA VAL A 138 4.44 3.47 -21.10
C VAL A 138 5.42 4.21 -20.20
N TYR A 139 5.25 4.11 -18.90
CA TYR A 139 6.08 4.79 -17.91
C TYR A 139 6.35 3.89 -16.70
N LEU A 140 7.42 4.17 -15.96
CA LEU A 140 7.80 3.37 -14.81
C LEU A 140 6.87 3.61 -13.60
N ASP A 141 6.30 2.54 -13.09
CA ASP A 141 5.74 2.47 -11.75
C ASP A 141 6.17 1.18 -11.06
N PHE A 142 5.71 0.92 -9.83
CA PHE A 142 6.16 -0.22 -9.06
C PHE A 142 4.97 -1.00 -8.52
N ARG A 143 4.96 -2.32 -8.79
CA ARG A 143 4.11 -3.24 -8.04
C ARG A 143 4.60 -3.38 -6.61
N ASN A 144 3.69 -3.64 -5.69
CA ASN A 144 3.99 -3.73 -4.27
C ASN A 144 3.29 -4.94 -3.62
N ASN A 145 3.86 -5.43 -2.54
CA ASN A 145 3.16 -6.23 -1.56
C ASN A 145 2.98 -5.37 -0.31
N ASP A 146 1.79 -4.79 -0.19
CA ASP A 146 1.49 -3.78 0.83
C ASP A 146 1.59 -4.33 2.26
N SER A 147 1.02 -5.49 2.52
CA SER A 147 1.12 -6.14 3.84
C SER A 147 2.56 -6.55 4.17
N ARG A 148 3.31 -7.07 3.21
CA ARG A 148 4.72 -7.42 3.41
C ARG A 148 5.55 -6.21 3.82
N LEU A 149 5.32 -5.07 3.18
CA LEU A 149 6.00 -3.83 3.53
C LEU A 149 5.74 -3.44 4.99
N VAL A 150 4.50 -3.58 5.47
CA VAL A 150 4.18 -3.35 6.89
C VAL A 150 4.90 -4.34 7.80
N ILE A 151 4.79 -5.63 7.51
CA ILE A 151 5.36 -6.70 8.35
C ILE A 151 6.88 -6.53 8.47
N ASP A 152 7.58 -6.21 7.39
CA ASP A 152 9.03 -6.06 7.44
C ASP A 152 9.47 -4.75 8.14
N ASN A 153 8.64 -3.69 8.14
CA ASN A 153 8.84 -2.54 9.03
C ASN A 153 8.66 -2.93 10.51
N ILE A 154 7.60 -3.66 10.84
CA ILE A 154 7.31 -4.16 12.20
C ILE A 154 8.45 -5.06 12.70
N LYS A 155 8.91 -5.99 11.88
CA LYS A 155 10.03 -6.88 12.23
C LYS A 155 11.31 -6.11 12.49
N LYS A 156 11.63 -5.14 11.63
CA LYS A 156 12.83 -4.31 11.84
C LYS A 156 12.73 -3.49 13.12
N ALA A 157 11.56 -2.96 13.44
CA ALA A 157 11.33 -2.28 14.71
C ALA A 157 11.55 -3.22 15.91
N ALA A 158 11.10 -4.47 15.82
CA ALA A 158 11.34 -5.50 16.86
C ALA A 158 12.82 -5.85 17.00
N GLU A 159 13.53 -6.04 15.86
CA GLU A 159 14.98 -6.27 15.83
C GLU A 159 15.76 -5.12 16.52
N ASP A 160 15.27 -3.90 16.41
CA ASP A 160 15.83 -2.70 17.03
C ASP A 160 15.30 -2.46 18.48
N GLY A 161 14.58 -3.41 19.05
CA GLY A 161 14.16 -3.44 20.44
C GLY A 161 12.81 -2.80 20.77
N ALA A 162 11.94 -2.56 19.78
CA ALA A 162 10.56 -2.14 20.03
C ALA A 162 9.69 -3.29 20.57
N TYR A 163 8.69 -2.93 21.37
CA TYR A 163 7.64 -3.83 21.85
C TYR A 163 6.40 -3.69 20.98
N LEU A 164 6.05 -4.72 20.24
CA LEU A 164 4.99 -4.66 19.22
C LEU A 164 3.98 -5.76 19.51
N VAL A 165 2.70 -5.39 19.62
CA VAL A 165 1.62 -6.32 19.98
C VAL A 165 0.41 -6.09 19.09
N SER A 166 -0.04 -7.16 18.40
CA SER A 166 -1.35 -7.22 17.74
C SER A 166 -2.43 -7.71 18.71
N LYS A 167 -3.69 -7.64 18.32
CA LYS A 167 -4.86 -7.98 19.13
C LYS A 167 -4.94 -7.20 20.46
N MET A 168 -4.37 -6.00 20.50
CA MET A 168 -4.37 -5.10 21.65
C MET A 168 -5.07 -3.78 21.28
N LYS A 169 -6.26 -3.56 21.80
CA LYS A 169 -7.12 -2.41 21.46
C LYS A 169 -6.98 -1.29 22.48
N ALA A 170 -6.63 -0.08 22.01
CA ALA A 170 -6.73 1.13 22.83
C ALA A 170 -8.20 1.41 23.19
N ILE A 171 -8.48 1.59 24.48
CA ILE A 171 -9.82 1.83 25.04
C ILE A 171 -9.91 3.13 25.84
N GLY A 172 -8.80 3.83 26.04
CA GLY A 172 -8.75 5.10 26.76
C GLY A 172 -7.32 5.60 26.92
N PHE A 173 -7.19 6.73 27.57
CA PHE A 173 -5.90 7.33 27.90
C PHE A 173 -5.66 7.38 29.40
N LEU A 174 -4.40 7.39 29.80
CA LEU A 174 -3.94 7.65 31.17
C LEU A 174 -3.56 9.10 31.27
N TYR A 175 -3.88 9.75 32.38
CA TYR A 175 -3.67 11.19 32.55
C TYR A 175 -2.89 11.50 33.82
N GLU A 176 -2.00 12.51 33.71
CA GLU A 176 -1.44 13.25 34.84
C GLU A 176 -1.84 14.72 34.67
N GLY A 177 -2.71 15.23 35.57
CA GLY A 177 -3.39 16.49 35.31
C GLY A 177 -4.21 16.42 34.01
N ASP A 178 -3.93 17.35 33.08
CA ASP A 178 -4.59 17.36 31.77
C ASP A 178 -3.74 16.74 30.65
N GLN A 179 -2.55 16.22 30.98
CA GLN A 179 -1.65 15.62 30.02
C GLN A 179 -1.84 14.11 29.93
N ILE A 180 -1.79 13.59 28.71
CA ILE A 180 -1.79 12.15 28.43
C ILE A 180 -0.40 11.60 28.74
N VAL A 181 -0.36 10.59 29.60
CA VAL A 181 0.88 9.90 30.05
C VAL A 181 0.84 8.40 29.74
N GLY A 182 -0.05 7.97 28.88
CA GLY A 182 -0.15 6.58 28.47
C GLY A 182 -1.50 6.22 27.87
N VAL A 183 -1.66 4.92 27.62
CA VAL A 183 -2.83 4.34 26.99
C VAL A 183 -3.38 3.22 27.87
N LYS A 184 -4.69 3.17 28.03
CA LYS A 184 -5.40 2.04 28.57
C LYS A 184 -5.80 1.13 27.42
N ALA A 185 -5.38 -0.12 27.44
CA ALA A 185 -5.58 -1.06 26.36
C ALA A 185 -6.26 -2.35 26.83
N ARG A 186 -6.99 -3.00 25.94
CA ARG A 186 -7.62 -4.31 26.15
C ARG A 186 -6.94 -5.34 25.27
N ASP A 187 -6.44 -6.40 25.87
CA ASP A 187 -6.00 -7.59 25.18
C ASP A 187 -7.23 -8.37 24.69
N LEU A 188 -7.37 -8.46 23.36
CA LEU A 188 -8.52 -9.12 22.75
C LEU A 188 -8.45 -10.65 22.77
N LEU A 189 -7.31 -11.23 23.18
CA LEU A 189 -7.17 -12.69 23.35
C LEU A 189 -7.58 -13.14 24.74
N THR A 190 -7.32 -12.33 25.76
CA THR A 190 -7.56 -12.67 27.18
C THR A 190 -8.65 -11.83 27.83
N ASP A 191 -9.13 -10.80 27.15
CA ASP A 191 -10.04 -9.75 27.64
C ASP A 191 -9.49 -8.94 28.84
N GLN A 192 -8.20 -9.06 29.14
CA GLN A 192 -7.56 -8.30 30.20
C GLN A 192 -7.33 -6.85 29.79
N VAL A 193 -7.47 -5.95 30.75
CA VAL A 193 -7.15 -4.53 30.57
C VAL A 193 -5.79 -4.25 31.17
N VAL A 194 -4.94 -3.58 30.40
CA VAL A 194 -3.59 -3.18 30.78
C VAL A 194 -3.39 -1.68 30.65
N GLU A 195 -2.49 -1.13 31.48
CA GLU A 195 -2.09 0.27 31.42
C GLU A 195 -0.66 0.35 30.88
N ILE A 196 -0.49 1.13 29.82
CA ILE A 196 0.80 1.34 29.14
C ILE A 196 1.21 2.77 29.34
N HIS A 197 2.21 3.01 30.19
CA HIS A 197 2.73 4.34 30.45
C HIS A 197 3.74 4.76 29.39
N ALA A 198 3.65 6.01 28.91
CA ALA A 198 4.52 6.57 27.91
C ALA A 198 4.68 8.09 28.10
N LYS A 199 5.85 8.62 27.79
CA LYS A 199 6.12 10.06 27.76
C LYS A 199 5.40 10.76 26.60
N ILE A 200 5.26 10.07 25.48
CA ILE A 200 4.59 10.55 24.27
C ILE A 200 3.70 9.43 23.76
N VAL A 201 2.44 9.76 23.48
CA VAL A 201 1.50 8.88 22.80
C VAL A 201 1.23 9.44 21.42
N ILE A 202 1.42 8.61 20.39
CA ILE A 202 1.14 8.97 19.00
C ILE A 202 0.03 8.09 18.43
N ASN A 203 -0.99 8.74 17.89
CA ASN A 203 -2.09 8.10 17.18
C ASN A 203 -1.78 8.04 15.69
N THR A 204 -1.60 6.81 15.17
CA THR A 204 -1.33 6.52 13.76
C THR A 204 -2.35 5.53 13.20
N SER A 205 -3.58 5.56 13.73
CA SER A 205 -4.61 4.53 13.52
C SER A 205 -5.36 4.64 12.18
N GLY A 206 -4.85 5.39 11.20
CA GLY A 206 -5.41 5.47 9.84
C GLY A 206 -6.88 5.94 9.85
N PRO A 207 -7.83 5.18 9.26
CA PRO A 207 -9.24 5.57 9.25
C PRO A 207 -9.86 5.73 10.65
N TRP A 208 -9.31 5.05 11.67
CA TRP A 208 -9.78 5.13 13.07
C TRP A 208 -9.22 6.32 13.86
N VAL A 209 -8.46 7.21 13.26
CA VAL A 209 -7.84 8.35 13.94
C VAL A 209 -8.84 9.12 14.81
N ASP A 210 -10.02 9.45 14.29
CA ASP A 210 -11.02 10.18 15.06
C ASP A 210 -11.66 9.32 16.16
N LYS A 211 -11.79 7.99 15.95
CA LYS A 211 -12.29 7.10 16.99
C LYS A 211 -11.32 7.04 18.19
N ILE A 212 -10.02 7.03 17.92
CA ILE A 212 -9.00 7.09 18.98
C ILE A 212 -8.97 8.46 19.65
N ARG A 213 -9.03 9.56 18.89
CA ARG A 213 -9.10 10.92 19.46
C ARG A 213 -10.34 11.11 20.36
N ASN A 214 -11.47 10.49 20.01
CA ASN A 214 -12.71 10.51 20.78
C ASN A 214 -12.67 9.65 22.07
N LEU A 215 -11.66 8.84 22.30
CA LEU A 215 -11.43 8.20 23.61
C LEU A 215 -11.05 9.22 24.69
N ASN A 216 -10.71 10.43 24.31
CA ASN A 216 -10.43 11.52 25.22
C ASN A 216 -11.73 12.11 25.80
N PHE A 217 -11.98 11.82 27.07
CA PHE A 217 -13.17 12.34 27.76
C PHE A 217 -13.00 13.76 28.32
N LYS A 218 -11.78 14.30 28.32
CA LYS A 218 -11.47 15.62 28.85
C LYS A 218 -11.64 16.76 27.85
N ARG A 219 -11.78 16.42 26.56
CA ARG A 219 -11.78 17.40 25.49
C ARG A 219 -12.74 17.03 24.37
N ALA A 220 -13.49 18.00 23.89
CA ALA A 220 -14.26 17.84 22.66
C ALA A 220 -13.30 17.76 21.45
N VAL A 221 -13.57 16.86 20.52
CA VAL A 221 -12.75 16.58 19.36
C VAL A 221 -13.55 16.84 18.08
N SER A 222 -13.06 17.75 17.23
CA SER A 222 -13.64 17.93 15.90
C SER A 222 -13.17 16.82 14.96
N PRO A 223 -14.04 16.33 14.06
CA PRO A 223 -13.67 15.32 13.08
C PRO A 223 -12.56 15.82 12.16
N LYS A 224 -11.62 14.94 11.82
CA LYS A 224 -10.52 15.17 10.86
C LYS A 224 -10.62 14.25 9.65
N MET A 225 -11.29 13.10 9.79
CA MET A 225 -11.28 12.04 8.79
C MET A 225 -12.56 12.02 7.96
N ARG A 226 -12.41 11.78 6.67
CA ARG A 226 -13.49 11.45 5.72
C ARG A 226 -13.10 10.18 4.98
N PRO A 227 -13.35 9.00 5.56
CA PRO A 227 -12.97 7.74 4.91
C PRO A 227 -13.77 7.52 3.63
N THR A 228 -13.09 7.06 2.58
CA THR A 228 -13.73 6.57 1.36
C THR A 228 -13.36 5.12 1.10
N LYS A 229 -14.32 4.37 0.55
CA LYS A 229 -14.15 2.96 0.23
C LYS A 229 -13.66 2.78 -1.19
N GLY A 230 -12.66 1.92 -1.36
CA GLY A 230 -12.17 1.46 -2.66
C GLY A 230 -12.19 -0.06 -2.74
N VAL A 231 -12.73 -0.59 -3.84
CA VAL A 231 -12.93 -2.03 -4.07
C VAL A 231 -12.05 -2.50 -5.22
N HIS A 232 -11.51 -3.70 -5.08
CA HIS A 232 -10.81 -4.43 -6.14
C HIS A 232 -11.44 -5.80 -6.33
N LEU A 233 -11.51 -6.24 -7.57
CA LEU A 233 -12.02 -7.53 -7.98
C LEU A 233 -10.91 -8.32 -8.68
N VAL A 234 -10.86 -9.62 -8.48
CA VAL A 234 -9.85 -10.54 -9.02
C VAL A 234 -10.53 -11.61 -9.87
N VAL A 235 -9.96 -11.85 -11.03
CA VAL A 235 -10.42 -12.91 -11.96
C VAL A 235 -9.22 -13.75 -12.42
N ASP A 236 -9.49 -14.94 -12.96
CA ASP A 236 -8.47 -15.74 -13.63
C ASP A 236 -7.86 -14.97 -14.81
N ALA A 237 -6.52 -14.99 -14.93
CA ALA A 237 -5.82 -14.33 -16.03
C ALA A 237 -6.20 -14.87 -17.41
N LYS A 238 -6.71 -16.12 -17.51
CA LYS A 238 -7.24 -16.65 -18.76
C LYS A 238 -8.54 -15.98 -19.19
N LYS A 239 -9.33 -15.51 -18.21
CA LYS A 239 -10.59 -14.80 -18.48
C LYS A 239 -10.33 -13.33 -18.85
N LEU A 240 -9.37 -12.70 -18.20
CA LEU A 240 -8.92 -11.33 -18.48
C LEU A 240 -7.40 -11.31 -18.63
N PRO A 241 -6.86 -11.67 -19.80
CA PRO A 241 -5.41 -11.70 -20.00
C PRO A 241 -4.86 -10.30 -20.24
N VAL A 242 -4.35 -9.71 -19.18
CA VAL A 242 -3.65 -8.41 -19.18
C VAL A 242 -2.15 -8.70 -19.00
N PRO A 243 -1.31 -8.48 -20.02
CA PRO A 243 0.10 -8.89 -19.96
C PRO A 243 0.99 -7.96 -19.15
N GLN A 244 0.55 -6.73 -18.90
CA GLN A 244 1.27 -5.74 -18.07
C GLN A 244 0.27 -4.84 -17.35
N PRO A 245 0.68 -4.18 -16.24
CA PRO A 245 -0.19 -3.23 -15.56
C PRO A 245 -0.69 -2.16 -16.52
N THR A 246 -2.00 -1.95 -16.54
CA THR A 246 -2.68 -1.01 -17.44
C THR A 246 -3.53 -0.05 -16.63
N TYR A 247 -3.42 1.25 -16.90
CA TYR A 247 -4.12 2.32 -16.21
C TYR A 247 -4.89 3.17 -17.20
N PHE A 248 -6.21 3.21 -17.10
CA PHE A 248 -7.09 3.78 -18.13
C PHE A 248 -8.27 4.55 -17.55
N ASP A 249 -8.76 5.51 -18.34
CA ASP A 249 -10.00 6.22 -18.05
C ASP A 249 -11.21 5.27 -18.09
N THR A 250 -12.19 5.50 -17.22
CA THR A 250 -13.38 4.64 -17.10
C THR A 250 -14.30 4.69 -18.31
N GLY A 251 -14.21 5.74 -19.13
CA GLY A 251 -15.15 6.00 -20.22
C GLY A 251 -16.52 6.51 -19.77
N LYS A 252 -16.71 6.75 -18.46
CA LYS A 252 -17.99 7.17 -17.87
C LYS A 252 -18.12 8.69 -17.69
N GLN A 253 -17.15 9.48 -18.12
CA GLN A 253 -17.10 10.93 -17.92
C GLN A 253 -17.10 11.37 -16.44
N ASP A 254 -16.75 10.45 -15.55
CA ASP A 254 -16.65 10.68 -14.10
C ASP A 254 -15.27 11.20 -13.67
N GLY A 255 -14.37 11.42 -14.63
CA GLY A 255 -13.01 11.87 -14.41
C GLY A 255 -12.13 10.85 -13.68
N ARG A 256 -12.54 9.60 -13.60
CA ARG A 256 -11.85 8.52 -12.89
C ARG A 256 -11.04 7.63 -13.80
N MET A 257 -10.04 7.01 -13.22
CA MET A 257 -9.21 6.00 -13.87
C MET A 257 -9.19 4.72 -13.04
N VAL A 258 -9.04 3.59 -13.71
CA VAL A 258 -9.02 2.25 -13.14
C VAL A 258 -7.75 1.53 -13.58
N PHE A 259 -7.22 0.71 -12.69
CA PHE A 259 -6.11 -0.20 -12.97
C PHE A 259 -6.63 -1.58 -13.34
N ALA A 260 -5.96 -2.25 -14.28
CA ALA A 260 -6.02 -3.69 -14.51
C ALA A 260 -4.59 -4.23 -14.41
N ILE A 261 -4.33 -5.13 -13.48
CA ILE A 261 -2.97 -5.50 -13.09
C ILE A 261 -2.85 -7.03 -13.05
N PRO A 262 -1.89 -7.62 -13.79
CA PRO A 262 -1.58 -9.03 -13.67
C PRO A 262 -0.82 -9.31 -12.37
N ARG A 263 -1.19 -10.38 -11.67
CA ARG A 263 -0.48 -10.87 -10.50
C ARG A 263 -0.64 -12.38 -10.36
N GLU A 264 0.48 -13.10 -10.25
CA GLU A 264 0.50 -14.55 -10.31
C GLU A 264 -0.23 -15.05 -11.58
N ASN A 265 -1.20 -15.93 -11.45
CA ASN A 265 -2.06 -16.35 -12.56
C ASN A 265 -3.43 -15.65 -12.59
N LYS A 266 -3.53 -14.49 -11.96
CA LYS A 266 -4.76 -13.68 -11.85
C LYS A 266 -4.58 -12.31 -12.46
N THR A 267 -5.69 -11.66 -12.75
CA THR A 267 -5.77 -10.23 -13.04
C THR A 267 -6.72 -9.58 -12.04
N TYR A 268 -6.28 -8.51 -11.37
CA TYR A 268 -7.16 -7.72 -10.53
C TYR A 268 -7.36 -6.33 -11.11
N PHE A 269 -8.52 -5.75 -10.83
CA PHE A 269 -8.87 -4.41 -11.31
C PHE A 269 -9.64 -3.63 -10.25
N GLY A 270 -9.49 -2.35 -10.28
CA GLY A 270 -10.05 -1.39 -9.33
C GLY A 270 -9.49 0.02 -9.60
N THR A 271 -10.08 1.02 -8.99
CA THR A 271 -10.85 0.94 -7.76
C THR A 271 -12.08 1.82 -7.83
N THR A 272 -13.06 1.51 -6.98
CA THR A 272 -14.17 2.43 -6.68
C THR A 272 -13.68 3.53 -5.72
N ASP A 273 -14.51 4.55 -5.48
CA ASP A 273 -14.24 5.61 -4.52
C ASP A 273 -15.57 6.22 -4.04
N THR A 274 -16.03 5.74 -2.91
CA THR A 274 -17.33 6.12 -2.34
C THR A 274 -17.19 6.52 -0.88
N ASP A 275 -17.86 7.60 -0.44
CA ASP A 275 -17.90 7.96 0.97
C ASP A 275 -18.37 6.78 1.82
N TYR A 276 -17.74 6.58 2.99
CA TYR A 276 -18.00 5.42 3.82
C TYR A 276 -18.28 5.80 5.28
N GLN A 277 -19.41 5.30 5.81
CA GLN A 277 -19.83 5.53 7.19
C GLN A 277 -20.16 4.22 7.94
N GLY A 278 -19.89 3.07 7.33
CA GLY A 278 -20.13 1.74 7.91
C GLY A 278 -19.10 1.31 8.95
N ASP A 279 -19.00 0.01 9.18
CA ASP A 279 -17.98 -0.56 10.05
C ASP A 279 -16.60 -0.49 9.39
N TYR A 280 -15.65 0.17 10.05
CA TYR A 280 -14.29 0.34 9.53
C TYR A 280 -13.47 -0.94 9.62
N THR A 281 -13.85 -1.88 10.50
CA THR A 281 -13.13 -3.15 10.68
C THR A 281 -13.40 -4.11 9.55
N ASP A 282 -14.58 -3.98 8.93
CA ASP A 282 -15.06 -4.92 7.92
C ASP A 282 -15.85 -4.19 6.81
N PRO A 283 -15.18 -3.36 6.00
CA PRO A 283 -15.82 -2.70 4.86
C PRO A 283 -16.20 -3.74 3.79
N LYS A 284 -17.48 -3.81 3.46
CA LYS A 284 -18.01 -4.80 2.51
C LYS A 284 -17.98 -4.29 1.07
N VAL A 285 -17.75 -5.23 0.15
CA VAL A 285 -18.01 -5.03 -1.28
C VAL A 285 -19.52 -5.09 -1.50
N THR A 286 -20.08 -4.09 -2.18
CA THR A 286 -21.52 -4.03 -2.47
C THR A 286 -21.80 -4.37 -3.93
N GLN A 287 -23.05 -4.69 -4.26
CA GLN A 287 -23.47 -4.91 -5.66
C GLN A 287 -23.15 -3.69 -6.54
N GLU A 288 -23.31 -2.49 -6.04
CA GLU A 288 -23.00 -1.24 -6.75
C GLU A 288 -21.51 -1.13 -7.09
N ASP A 289 -20.62 -1.53 -6.18
CA ASP A 289 -19.17 -1.57 -6.45
C ASP A 289 -18.86 -2.56 -7.58
N VAL A 290 -19.47 -3.73 -7.52
CA VAL A 290 -19.29 -4.79 -8.54
C VAL A 290 -19.82 -4.33 -9.89
N ASP A 291 -21.04 -3.82 -9.95
CA ASP A 291 -21.66 -3.36 -11.19
C ASP A 291 -20.85 -2.26 -11.85
N TYR A 292 -20.35 -1.29 -11.05
CA TYR A 292 -19.49 -0.23 -11.55
C TYR A 292 -18.19 -0.77 -12.15
N LEU A 293 -17.49 -1.64 -11.46
CA LEU A 293 -16.21 -2.18 -11.92
C LEU A 293 -16.38 -3.12 -13.12
N LEU A 294 -17.43 -3.94 -13.13
CA LEU A 294 -17.74 -4.82 -14.27
C LEU A 294 -18.08 -4.01 -15.53
N ASP A 295 -18.81 -2.93 -15.38
CA ASP A 295 -19.16 -2.05 -16.50
C ASP A 295 -17.88 -1.36 -17.05
N VAL A 296 -17.00 -0.86 -16.19
CA VAL A 296 -15.73 -0.25 -16.59
C VAL A 296 -14.81 -1.25 -17.28
N ILE A 297 -14.62 -2.45 -16.70
CA ILE A 297 -13.70 -3.43 -17.26
C ILE A 297 -14.19 -3.99 -18.60
N ASN A 298 -15.49 -4.27 -18.72
CA ASN A 298 -16.08 -4.76 -19.95
C ASN A 298 -16.15 -3.68 -21.04
N HIS A 299 -16.24 -2.40 -20.66
CA HIS A 299 -16.11 -1.31 -21.62
C HIS A 299 -14.70 -1.26 -22.23
N ARG A 300 -13.67 -1.49 -21.39
CA ARG A 300 -12.28 -1.44 -21.83
C ARG A 300 -11.77 -2.73 -22.47
N TYR A 301 -12.29 -3.87 -22.04
CA TYR A 301 -11.98 -5.21 -22.55
C TYR A 301 -13.27 -5.94 -22.99
N PRO A 302 -13.91 -5.50 -24.08
CA PRO A 302 -15.27 -5.95 -24.42
C PRO A 302 -15.36 -7.45 -24.70
N ASP A 303 -14.30 -8.05 -25.24
CA ASP A 303 -14.27 -9.48 -25.57
C ASP A 303 -14.11 -10.38 -24.33
N ALA A 304 -13.70 -9.83 -23.20
CA ALA A 304 -13.54 -10.60 -21.96
C ALA A 304 -14.89 -10.99 -21.34
N ASN A 305 -15.91 -10.15 -21.48
CA ASN A 305 -17.25 -10.39 -20.96
C ASN A 305 -17.28 -10.92 -19.53
N ILE A 306 -16.65 -10.14 -18.61
CA ILE A 306 -16.53 -10.48 -17.20
C ILE A 306 -17.88 -10.33 -16.51
N THR A 307 -18.23 -11.32 -15.70
CA THR A 307 -19.46 -11.34 -14.90
C THR A 307 -19.15 -11.53 -13.42
N LEU A 308 -20.13 -11.34 -12.54
CA LEU A 308 -20.00 -11.62 -11.12
C LEU A 308 -19.52 -13.07 -10.84
N ALA A 309 -19.97 -14.03 -11.67
CA ALA A 309 -19.56 -15.44 -11.53
C ALA A 309 -18.06 -15.67 -11.79
N ASP A 310 -17.40 -14.79 -12.54
CA ASP A 310 -15.97 -14.90 -12.85
C ASP A 310 -15.08 -14.34 -11.72
N ILE A 311 -15.65 -13.66 -10.73
CA ILE A 311 -14.89 -13.09 -9.62
C ILE A 311 -14.45 -14.22 -8.67
N GLU A 312 -13.15 -14.38 -8.49
CA GLU A 312 -12.57 -15.41 -7.63
C GLU A 312 -12.20 -14.90 -6.25
N SER A 313 -11.84 -13.63 -6.16
CA SER A 313 -11.59 -12.94 -4.90
C SER A 313 -11.80 -11.44 -5.02
N SER A 314 -11.91 -10.77 -3.89
CA SER A 314 -12.11 -9.32 -3.81
C SER A 314 -11.61 -8.79 -2.49
N TRP A 315 -11.44 -7.46 -2.42
CA TRP A 315 -11.25 -6.75 -1.16
C TRP A 315 -11.80 -5.34 -1.23
N ALA A 316 -12.21 -4.83 -0.08
CA ALA A 316 -12.59 -3.44 0.13
C ALA A 316 -11.66 -2.79 1.17
N GLY A 317 -11.11 -1.64 0.85
CA GLY A 317 -10.23 -0.87 1.75
C GLY A 317 -10.76 0.56 1.96
N LEU A 318 -10.42 1.15 3.10
CA LEU A 318 -10.79 2.53 3.44
C LEU A 318 -9.59 3.46 3.26
N ARG A 319 -9.74 4.51 2.45
CA ARG A 319 -8.75 5.58 2.35
C ARG A 319 -8.93 6.54 3.52
N PRO A 320 -7.87 6.85 4.27
CA PRO A 320 -7.92 7.79 5.39
C PRO A 320 -7.84 9.24 4.91
N LEU A 321 -8.82 9.72 4.14
CA LEU A 321 -8.83 11.09 3.64
C LEU A 321 -9.08 12.08 4.78
N LEU A 322 -8.46 13.26 4.69
CA LEU A 322 -8.66 14.36 5.61
C LEU A 322 -9.80 15.26 5.15
N ILE A 323 -10.61 15.74 6.10
CA ILE A 323 -11.63 16.77 5.84
C ILE A 323 -10.91 18.05 5.43
N GLY A 324 -11.35 18.67 4.32
CA GLY A 324 -10.75 19.89 3.78
C GLY A 324 -9.75 19.64 2.65
N ASN A 325 -9.21 18.44 2.54
CA ASN A 325 -8.63 17.97 1.29
C ASN A 325 -9.79 17.42 0.46
N SER A 326 -10.25 18.21 -0.51
CA SER A 326 -11.38 17.82 -1.36
C SER A 326 -11.15 16.43 -1.93
N GLY A 327 -12.19 15.59 -1.96
CA GLY A 327 -12.13 14.19 -2.41
C GLY A 327 -11.68 13.98 -3.85
N SER A 328 -11.29 15.06 -4.52
CA SER A 328 -10.64 15.10 -5.82
C SER A 328 -9.26 14.46 -5.83
N ASP A 329 -8.60 14.31 -4.68
CA ASP A 329 -7.17 14.09 -4.66
C ASP A 329 -6.76 12.63 -4.88
N TYR A 330 -7.67 11.68 -4.72
CA TYR A 330 -7.33 10.27 -4.91
C TYR A 330 -7.74 9.70 -6.26
N ASN A 331 -8.89 10.12 -6.82
CA ASN A 331 -9.39 9.57 -8.09
C ASN A 331 -10.07 10.60 -9.02
N GLY A 332 -9.90 11.88 -8.78
CA GLY A 332 -10.39 12.98 -9.63
C GLY A 332 -11.71 13.57 -9.21
N GLY A 333 -11.66 14.79 -8.90
CA GLY A 333 -12.76 15.74 -8.77
C GLY A 333 -12.30 17.11 -9.21
N ASP A 334 -13.26 17.94 -9.55
CA ASP A 334 -13.12 19.20 -10.32
C ASP A 334 -12.56 20.40 -9.55
N ASN A 335 -11.76 20.24 -8.51
CA ASN A 335 -11.29 21.37 -7.69
C ASN A 335 -9.77 21.55 -7.79
N GLY A 336 -9.38 22.50 -8.62
CA GLY A 336 -7.99 22.93 -8.78
C GLY A 336 -7.49 22.92 -10.21
N SER A 337 -8.38 22.89 -11.20
CA SER A 337 -7.99 23.02 -12.61
C SER A 337 -7.24 24.34 -12.83
N ILE A 338 -6.02 24.24 -13.28
CA ILE A 338 -5.27 25.35 -13.82
C ILE A 338 -5.98 25.78 -15.12
N SER A 339 -6.02 27.09 -15.37
CA SER A 339 -6.60 27.57 -16.62
C SER A 339 -5.87 26.96 -17.82
N ASP A 340 -6.59 26.69 -18.92
CA ASP A 340 -6.01 26.17 -20.17
C ASP A 340 -4.79 26.98 -20.64
N LYS A 341 -4.80 28.30 -20.35
CA LYS A 341 -3.69 29.20 -20.68
C LYS A 341 -2.43 28.92 -19.83
N SER A 342 -2.59 28.61 -18.56
CA SER A 342 -1.49 28.25 -17.67
C SER A 342 -0.97 26.86 -17.98
N PHE A 343 -1.86 25.94 -18.34
CA PHE A 343 -1.52 24.61 -18.82
C PHE A 343 -0.66 24.67 -20.08
N SER A 344 -1.14 25.40 -21.12
CA SER A 344 -0.38 25.57 -22.37
C SER A 344 1.00 26.14 -22.11
N LYS A 345 1.13 27.14 -21.22
CA LYS A 345 2.42 27.75 -20.92
C LYS A 345 3.43 26.78 -20.30
N VAL A 346 2.97 25.89 -19.41
CA VAL A 346 3.85 24.84 -18.86
C VAL A 346 4.26 23.84 -19.93
N VAL A 347 3.30 23.39 -20.73
CA VAL A 347 3.55 22.46 -21.84
C VAL A 347 4.55 23.05 -22.83
N ASP A 348 4.38 24.32 -23.21
CA ASP A 348 5.27 25.01 -24.12
C ASP A 348 6.69 25.11 -23.53
N THR A 349 6.82 25.56 -22.27
CA THR A 349 8.13 25.71 -21.61
C THR A 349 8.85 24.38 -21.42
N VAL A 350 8.12 23.31 -21.07
CA VAL A 350 8.70 21.95 -20.94
C VAL A 350 9.12 21.41 -22.31
N THR A 351 8.34 21.69 -23.36
CA THR A 351 8.68 21.31 -24.72
C THR A 351 9.92 22.06 -25.21
N GLU A 352 10.00 23.36 -24.96
CA GLU A 352 11.18 24.18 -25.27
C GLU A 352 12.43 23.72 -24.50
N TYR A 353 12.25 23.30 -23.23
CA TYR A 353 13.34 22.70 -22.46
C TYR A 353 13.84 21.37 -23.05
N LYS A 354 12.93 20.52 -23.53
CA LYS A 354 13.31 19.26 -24.21
C LYS A 354 14.09 19.53 -25.52
N GLU A 355 13.74 20.59 -26.19
CA GLU A 355 14.41 21.02 -27.43
C GLU A 355 15.70 21.85 -27.19
N ASN A 356 16.15 21.96 -25.92
CA ASN A 356 17.27 22.81 -25.48
C ASN A 356 17.09 24.30 -25.80
N LYS A 357 15.85 24.77 -25.93
CA LYS A 357 15.49 26.17 -26.18
C LYS A 357 15.15 26.94 -24.91
N ALA A 358 14.82 26.24 -23.80
CA ALA A 358 14.61 26.80 -22.47
C ALA A 358 15.55 26.17 -21.46
N SER A 359 15.87 26.89 -20.41
CA SER A 359 16.69 26.41 -19.30
C SER A 359 15.83 25.72 -18.23
N ARG A 360 16.47 24.91 -17.36
CA ARG A 360 15.82 24.32 -16.18
C ARG A 360 15.21 25.40 -15.26
N LEU A 361 15.88 26.55 -15.12
CA LEU A 361 15.41 27.68 -14.31
C LEU A 361 14.08 28.25 -14.86
N GLU A 362 13.91 28.32 -16.18
CA GLU A 362 12.67 28.79 -16.78
C GLU A 362 11.51 27.83 -16.55
N VAL A 363 11.77 26.52 -16.57
CA VAL A 363 10.77 25.53 -16.17
C VAL A 363 10.42 25.67 -14.67
N GLU A 364 11.42 25.79 -13.80
CA GLU A 364 11.23 26.03 -12.36
C GLU A 364 10.49 27.34 -12.10
N ASP A 365 10.77 28.41 -12.84
CA ASP A 365 10.09 29.71 -12.72
C ASP A 365 8.61 29.64 -13.13
N VAL A 366 8.31 28.96 -14.22
CA VAL A 366 6.91 28.77 -14.66
C VAL A 366 6.15 27.92 -13.66
N LEU A 367 6.78 26.92 -13.08
CA LEU A 367 6.19 26.07 -12.04
C LEU A 367 6.01 26.85 -10.73
N ASN A 368 6.98 27.64 -10.30
CA ASN A 368 6.91 28.49 -9.09
C ASN A 368 5.85 29.60 -9.25
N HIS A 369 5.65 30.14 -10.44
CA HIS A 369 4.59 31.12 -10.72
C HIS A 369 3.18 30.51 -10.59
N LEU A 370 3.03 29.23 -10.89
CA LEU A 370 1.78 28.50 -10.68
C LEU A 370 1.53 28.23 -9.19
N GLU A 371 2.57 27.98 -8.42
CA GLU A 371 2.49 27.78 -6.97
C GLU A 371 2.14 29.05 -6.20
N ASN A 372 2.74 30.19 -6.58
CA ASN A 372 2.49 31.48 -5.94
C ASN A 372 1.11 32.10 -6.27
N SER A 373 0.40 31.54 -7.25
CA SER A 373 -0.99 31.90 -7.51
C SER A 373 -2.01 31.13 -6.66
N ARG A 374 -1.56 30.19 -5.84
CA ARG A 374 -2.36 29.45 -4.86
C ARG A 374 -1.96 29.92 -3.47
N ASP A 375 -2.95 30.37 -2.69
CA ASP A 375 -2.83 31.02 -1.38
C ASP A 375 -1.70 30.51 -0.47
N GLU A 376 -1.02 31.47 0.14
CA GLU A 376 -0.10 31.31 1.26
C GLU A 376 -0.71 30.47 2.37
N LYS A 377 -0.22 29.27 2.61
CA LYS A 377 -0.11 28.64 3.95
C LYS A 377 0.53 27.25 3.89
N ALA A 378 1.67 27.13 4.45
CA ALA A 378 2.16 26.21 5.46
C ALA A 378 3.58 25.70 5.25
N PRO A 379 4.34 25.44 6.32
CA PRO A 379 5.73 24.98 6.21
C PRO A 379 5.81 23.58 5.64
N SER A 380 6.62 23.43 4.64
CA SER A 380 6.78 22.35 3.70
C SER A 380 7.52 21.11 4.22
N SER A 381 7.17 20.53 5.36
CA SER A 381 7.82 19.30 5.82
C SER A 381 6.90 18.08 5.92
N ILE A 382 5.64 18.22 5.50
CA ILE A 382 4.63 17.16 5.58
C ILE A 382 4.05 16.96 4.18
N SER A 383 3.93 15.70 3.73
CA SER A 383 3.28 15.36 2.48
C SER A 383 1.91 16.04 2.37
N ARG A 384 1.59 16.65 1.20
CA ARG A 384 0.27 17.23 0.93
C ARG A 384 -0.79 16.15 0.98
N GLY A 385 -1.43 15.82 1.96
CA GLY A 385 -2.40 14.73 2.17
C GLY A 385 -2.20 14.05 3.51
N SER A 386 -1.18 14.45 4.28
CA SER A 386 -0.98 14.03 5.68
C SER A 386 -1.04 15.23 6.63
N SER A 387 -1.38 14.96 7.89
CA SER A 387 -1.40 15.93 8.97
C SER A 387 -0.68 15.36 10.17
N LEU A 388 0.21 16.16 10.77
CA LEU A 388 0.91 15.85 12.02
C LEU A 388 0.62 16.97 13.01
N GLU A 389 -0.06 16.64 14.11
CA GLU A 389 -0.48 17.63 15.09
C GLU A 389 -0.22 17.14 16.51
N ARG A 390 0.18 18.04 17.39
CA ARG A 390 0.17 17.84 18.84
C ARG A 390 -1.02 18.57 19.43
N GLU A 391 -1.90 17.85 20.09
CA GLU A 391 -3.07 18.38 20.80
C GLU A 391 -2.64 19.00 22.15
N SER A 392 -3.48 19.83 22.75
CA SER A 392 -3.18 20.52 24.03
C SER A 392 -2.95 19.57 25.21
N ASP A 393 -3.48 18.36 25.15
CA ASP A 393 -3.28 17.30 26.13
C ASP A 393 -2.05 16.43 25.88
N GLY A 394 -1.26 16.77 24.87
CA GLY A 394 -0.03 16.09 24.50
C GLY A 394 -0.19 14.94 23.52
N LEU A 395 -1.41 14.53 23.15
CA LEU A 395 -1.61 13.52 22.10
C LEU A 395 -1.05 14.02 20.78
N VAL A 396 -0.14 13.25 20.19
CA VAL A 396 0.32 13.47 18.83
C VAL A 396 -0.56 12.64 17.87
N THR A 397 -1.04 13.24 16.80
CA THR A 397 -1.84 12.56 15.77
C THR A 397 -1.17 12.73 14.42
N LEU A 398 -0.87 11.60 13.78
CA LEU A 398 -0.38 11.52 12.40
C LEU A 398 -1.44 10.81 11.55
N SER A 399 -1.96 11.50 10.55
CA SER A 399 -3.11 11.03 9.78
C SER A 399 -3.01 11.39 8.30
N GLY A 400 -3.82 10.72 7.47
CA GLY A 400 -3.79 10.89 6.01
C GLY A 400 -2.59 10.21 5.36
N GLY A 401 -2.19 10.73 4.19
CA GLY A 401 -1.03 10.25 3.42
C GLY A 401 -1.28 8.96 2.65
N LYS A 402 -0.22 8.46 2.01
CA LYS A 402 -0.22 7.29 1.14
C LYS A 402 0.82 6.28 1.60
N ILE A 403 0.68 5.04 1.13
CA ILE A 403 1.69 4.01 1.37
C ILE A 403 3.06 4.40 0.80
N THR A 404 3.10 5.13 -0.30
CA THR A 404 4.36 5.56 -0.93
C THR A 404 5.17 6.51 -0.05
N ASP A 405 4.53 7.40 0.69
CA ASP A 405 5.18 8.44 1.49
C ASP A 405 5.25 8.14 3.00
N TYR A 406 4.90 6.90 3.40
CA TYR A 406 4.87 6.49 4.81
C TYR A 406 6.19 6.76 5.56
N ARG A 407 7.32 6.53 4.90
CA ARG A 407 8.65 6.75 5.48
C ARG A 407 8.87 8.24 5.80
N LYS A 408 8.52 9.11 4.86
CA LYS A 408 8.63 10.57 5.02
C LYS A 408 7.69 11.08 6.11
N MET A 409 6.48 10.53 6.19
CA MET A 409 5.54 10.82 7.28
C MET A 409 6.13 10.42 8.64
N ALA A 410 6.72 9.23 8.73
CA ALA A 410 7.38 8.73 9.93
C ALA A 410 8.59 9.61 10.32
N GLU A 411 9.39 10.06 9.34
CA GLU A 411 10.52 10.98 9.55
C GLU A 411 10.04 12.31 10.16
N GLY A 412 8.94 12.86 9.65
CA GLY A 412 8.32 14.07 10.22
C GLY A 412 7.85 13.86 11.65
N ALA A 413 7.20 12.73 11.94
CA ALA A 413 6.79 12.37 13.29
C ALA A 413 7.98 12.19 14.24
N LEU A 414 9.03 11.51 13.81
CA LEU A 414 10.25 11.33 14.59
C LEU A 414 10.92 12.67 14.91
N LYS A 415 10.96 13.59 13.95
CA LYS A 415 11.51 14.94 14.18
C LYS A 415 10.73 15.66 15.29
N LEU A 416 9.40 15.61 15.27
CA LEU A 416 8.56 16.18 16.33
C LEU A 416 8.79 15.46 17.66
N ILE A 417 8.79 14.13 17.69
CA ILE A 417 9.01 13.33 18.90
C ILE A 417 10.37 13.67 19.54
N ARG A 418 11.44 13.77 18.75
CA ARG A 418 12.77 14.15 19.23
C ARG A 418 12.78 15.55 19.87
N GLN A 419 12.08 16.51 19.24
CA GLN A 419 11.92 17.86 19.77
C GLN A 419 11.19 17.83 21.13
N LEU A 420 10.07 17.12 21.22
CA LEU A 420 9.30 16.98 22.45
C LEU A 420 10.09 16.29 23.57
N LEU A 421 10.82 15.22 23.25
CA LEU A 421 11.68 14.54 24.23
C LEU A 421 12.77 15.44 24.75
N LYS A 422 13.34 16.28 23.89
CA LYS A 422 14.35 17.27 24.29
C LYS A 422 13.77 18.38 25.19
N ASP A 423 12.67 18.98 24.77
CA ASP A 423 12.09 20.16 25.40
C ASP A 423 11.39 19.82 26.72
N ASP A 424 10.51 18.80 26.68
CA ASP A 424 9.67 18.43 27.81
C ASP A 424 10.37 17.50 28.81
N TYR A 425 11.33 16.67 28.32
CA TYR A 425 11.97 15.63 29.15
C TYR A 425 13.48 15.72 29.22
N ARG A 426 14.13 16.70 28.56
CA ARG A 426 15.59 16.89 28.49
C ARG A 426 16.35 15.64 28.00
N MET A 427 15.71 14.86 27.13
CA MET A 427 16.30 13.66 26.56
C MET A 427 16.88 13.96 25.19
N SER A 428 18.10 13.49 24.95
CA SER A 428 18.74 13.54 23.64
C SER A 428 18.53 12.19 22.92
N VAL A 429 18.11 12.22 21.67
CA VAL A 429 17.85 11.05 20.86
C VAL A 429 18.71 11.09 19.61
N LYS A 430 19.29 9.94 19.26
CA LYS A 430 20.12 9.76 18.06
C LYS A 430 19.32 10.09 16.80
N GLU A 431 19.96 10.76 15.86
CA GLU A 431 19.44 10.95 14.52
C GLU A 431 19.76 9.73 13.66
N ILE A 432 18.81 9.33 12.81
CA ILE A 432 19.01 8.26 11.84
C ILE A 432 18.80 8.79 10.43
N ASP A 433 19.50 8.22 9.48
CA ASP A 433 19.23 8.42 8.06
C ASP A 433 18.19 7.38 7.58
N SER A 434 16.92 7.73 7.72
CA SER A 434 15.81 6.84 7.36
C SER A 434 15.72 6.53 5.87
N LYS A 435 16.37 7.32 5.00
CA LYS A 435 16.41 7.06 3.55
C LYS A 435 17.29 5.86 3.18
N HIS A 436 18.22 5.52 4.05
CA HIS A 436 19.14 4.39 3.85
C HIS A 436 19.03 3.33 4.95
N TYR A 437 18.00 3.42 5.79
CA TYR A 437 17.77 2.46 6.86
C TYR A 437 16.86 1.33 6.38
N PRO A 438 17.36 0.09 6.14
CA PRO A 438 16.58 -0.96 5.53
C PRO A 438 15.50 -1.50 6.46
N VAL A 439 14.41 -1.97 5.87
CA VAL A 439 13.44 -2.83 6.57
C VAL A 439 14.04 -4.22 6.79
N SER A 440 13.40 -5.05 7.62
CA SER A 440 13.83 -6.45 7.80
C SER A 440 13.82 -7.18 6.45
N GLY A 441 14.88 -7.90 6.15
CA GLY A 441 15.06 -8.59 4.85
C GLY A 441 15.56 -7.70 3.72
N GLY A 442 15.65 -6.38 3.91
CA GLY A 442 16.09 -5.42 2.89
C GLY A 442 17.57 -4.99 3.01
N ASP A 443 18.35 -5.63 3.84
CA ASP A 443 19.74 -5.28 4.19
C ASP A 443 20.77 -5.75 3.14
N PHE A 444 20.52 -5.43 1.89
CA PHE A 444 21.44 -5.70 0.77
C PHE A 444 21.39 -4.55 -0.26
N ASP A 445 22.37 -4.53 -1.16
CA ASP A 445 22.45 -3.52 -2.21
C ASP A 445 21.24 -3.64 -3.17
N PRO A 446 20.37 -2.63 -3.25
CA PRO A 446 19.17 -2.67 -4.10
C PRO A 446 19.48 -2.82 -5.58
N THR A 447 20.69 -2.46 -6.03
CA THR A 447 21.12 -2.63 -7.43
C THR A 447 21.48 -4.08 -7.75
N LYS A 448 21.64 -4.94 -6.73
CA LYS A 448 22.04 -6.34 -6.82
C LYS A 448 20.91 -7.31 -6.45
N LEU A 449 19.66 -6.90 -6.66
CA LEU A 449 18.50 -7.73 -6.30
C LEU A 449 18.56 -9.11 -6.97
N GLU A 450 18.80 -9.16 -8.28
CA GLU A 450 18.85 -10.41 -9.04
C GLU A 450 19.98 -11.34 -8.55
N GLU A 451 21.19 -10.79 -8.36
CA GLU A 451 22.33 -11.53 -7.82
C GLU A 451 22.03 -12.09 -6.41
N THR A 452 21.45 -11.24 -5.55
CA THR A 452 21.07 -11.62 -4.17
C THR A 452 20.03 -12.73 -4.17
N VAL A 453 19.01 -12.64 -5.02
CA VAL A 453 17.99 -13.70 -5.16
C VAL A 453 18.61 -15.00 -5.65
N GLU A 454 19.53 -14.97 -6.62
CA GLU A 454 20.24 -16.15 -7.11
C GLU A 454 21.10 -16.81 -6.03
N GLU A 455 21.86 -16.02 -5.26
CA GLU A 455 22.66 -16.51 -4.13
C GLU A 455 21.80 -17.17 -3.05
N LEU A 456 20.70 -16.50 -2.67
CA LEU A 456 19.75 -17.03 -1.70
C LEU A 456 19.07 -18.31 -2.21
N THR A 457 18.74 -18.37 -3.50
CA THR A 457 18.14 -19.56 -4.11
C THR A 457 19.05 -20.78 -3.96
N LYS A 458 20.36 -20.63 -4.16
CA LYS A 458 21.33 -21.72 -3.95
C LYS A 458 21.30 -22.25 -2.52
N ILE A 459 21.26 -21.35 -1.53
CA ILE A 459 21.13 -21.71 -0.11
C ILE A 459 19.83 -22.50 0.15
N GLY A 460 18.73 -22.09 -0.47
CA GLY A 460 17.45 -22.78 -0.35
C GLY A 460 17.47 -24.19 -0.93
N VAL A 461 18.09 -24.36 -2.09
CA VAL A 461 18.27 -25.68 -2.71
C VAL A 461 19.16 -26.59 -1.83
N GLU A 462 20.25 -26.07 -1.28
CA GLU A 462 21.11 -26.80 -0.32
C GLU A 462 20.36 -27.17 0.97
N SER A 463 19.29 -26.46 1.28
CA SER A 463 18.41 -26.74 2.43
C SER A 463 17.32 -27.76 2.13
N GLY A 464 17.28 -28.33 0.92
CA GLY A 464 16.35 -29.39 0.52
C GLY A 464 15.11 -28.91 -0.23
N LEU A 465 15.03 -27.63 -0.59
CA LEU A 465 13.90 -27.08 -1.36
C LEU A 465 14.09 -27.28 -2.87
N ALA A 466 12.98 -27.38 -3.59
CA ALA A 466 13.01 -27.26 -5.04
C ALA A 466 13.48 -25.84 -5.45
N GLU A 467 14.17 -25.71 -6.57
CA GLU A 467 14.75 -24.44 -7.02
C GLU A 467 13.67 -23.34 -7.19
N ALA A 468 12.51 -23.68 -7.72
CA ALA A 468 11.41 -22.74 -7.89
C ALA A 468 10.89 -22.21 -6.54
N ASP A 469 10.75 -23.08 -5.54
CA ASP A 469 10.32 -22.70 -4.19
C ASP A 469 11.39 -21.84 -3.49
N ALA A 470 12.65 -22.25 -3.60
CA ALA A 470 13.77 -21.49 -3.04
C ALA A 470 13.87 -20.09 -3.65
N LYS A 471 13.71 -19.98 -4.97
CA LYS A 471 13.69 -18.68 -5.67
C LYS A 471 12.51 -17.81 -5.26
N TYR A 472 11.31 -18.40 -5.16
CA TYR A 472 10.13 -17.68 -4.70
C TYR A 472 10.31 -17.12 -3.29
N ILE A 473 10.82 -17.93 -2.37
CA ILE A 473 11.09 -17.50 -0.98
C ILE A 473 12.17 -16.42 -0.95
N ALA A 474 13.25 -16.57 -1.71
CA ALA A 474 14.30 -15.56 -1.80
C ALA A 474 13.78 -14.21 -2.30
N ASP A 475 12.99 -14.25 -3.37
CA ASP A 475 12.39 -13.05 -3.98
C ASP A 475 11.35 -12.36 -3.08
N PHE A 476 10.60 -13.15 -2.30
CA PHE A 476 9.53 -12.66 -1.44
C PHE A 476 10.01 -12.09 -0.09
N TYR A 477 11.03 -12.73 0.51
CA TYR A 477 11.49 -12.44 1.87
C TYR A 477 12.85 -11.72 1.96
N GLY A 478 13.54 -11.52 0.82
CA GLY A 478 14.89 -10.97 0.82
C GLY A 478 15.84 -11.78 1.70
N THR A 479 16.72 -11.14 2.47
CA THR A 479 17.69 -11.84 3.33
C THR A 479 17.05 -12.63 4.47
N ASN A 480 15.78 -12.36 4.82
CA ASN A 480 15.02 -13.18 5.77
C ASN A 480 14.78 -14.62 5.26
N ALA A 481 14.88 -14.86 3.96
CA ALA A 481 14.82 -16.21 3.37
C ALA A 481 15.81 -17.19 4.03
N LYS A 482 16.97 -16.71 4.50
CA LYS A 482 17.96 -17.54 5.21
C LYS A 482 17.39 -18.23 6.45
N LYS A 483 16.54 -17.53 7.21
CA LYS A 483 15.85 -18.12 8.38
C LYS A 483 14.86 -19.20 7.95
N ILE A 484 14.11 -18.98 6.88
CA ILE A 484 13.15 -19.95 6.33
C ILE A 484 13.89 -21.19 5.82
N PHE A 485 15.02 -21.01 5.14
CA PHE A 485 15.86 -22.10 4.66
C PHE A 485 16.48 -22.92 5.81
N ALA A 486 16.88 -22.26 6.90
CA ALA A 486 17.34 -22.94 8.10
C ALA A 486 16.24 -23.82 8.71
N LEU A 487 15.00 -23.30 8.79
CA LEU A 487 13.86 -24.09 9.23
C LEU A 487 13.59 -25.28 8.30
N ALA A 488 13.60 -25.06 6.99
CA ALA A 488 13.37 -26.13 6.00
C ALA A 488 14.38 -27.28 6.14
N LYS A 489 15.63 -26.96 6.46
CA LYS A 489 16.70 -27.97 6.64
C LYS A 489 16.48 -28.87 7.86
N GLU A 490 15.85 -28.36 8.89
CA GLU A 490 15.73 -29.04 10.20
C GLU A 490 14.36 -29.64 10.46
N MET A 491 13.31 -29.19 9.75
CA MET A 491 11.94 -29.60 10.04
C MET A 491 11.45 -30.75 9.16
N THR A 492 10.53 -31.52 9.71
CA THR A 492 9.65 -32.37 8.91
C THR A 492 8.45 -31.54 8.45
N PRO A 493 8.06 -31.62 7.16
CA PRO A 493 6.88 -30.91 6.68
C PRO A 493 5.63 -31.24 7.51
N TYR A 494 4.78 -30.24 7.67
CA TYR A 494 3.44 -30.47 8.21
C TYR A 494 2.65 -31.38 7.29
N GLU A 495 1.79 -32.22 7.86
CA GLU A 495 0.94 -33.11 7.08
C GLU A 495 0.09 -32.32 6.08
N GLY A 496 0.13 -32.73 4.82
CA GLY A 496 -0.59 -32.09 3.73
C GLY A 496 0.04 -30.79 3.17
N LEU A 497 1.19 -30.35 3.68
CA LEU A 497 1.93 -29.20 3.15
C LEU A 497 3.29 -29.60 2.57
N SER A 498 3.75 -28.86 1.56
CA SER A 498 5.12 -28.98 1.07
C SER A 498 6.13 -28.51 2.13
N LEU A 499 7.40 -28.88 1.96
CA LEU A 499 8.47 -28.39 2.83
C LEU A 499 8.58 -26.86 2.80
N ALA A 500 8.47 -26.27 1.61
CA ALA A 500 8.51 -24.83 1.43
C ALA A 500 7.39 -24.12 2.17
N GLU A 501 6.15 -24.60 2.01
CA GLU A 501 4.97 -24.03 2.68
C GLU A 501 5.05 -24.22 4.19
N SER A 502 5.50 -25.40 4.64
CA SER A 502 5.69 -25.68 6.07
C SER A 502 6.72 -24.75 6.73
N ALA A 503 7.85 -24.53 6.06
CA ALA A 503 8.89 -23.62 6.55
C ALA A 503 8.43 -22.15 6.59
N ARG A 504 7.69 -21.71 5.57
CA ARG A 504 7.08 -20.36 5.53
C ARG A 504 6.06 -20.16 6.65
N LEU A 505 5.19 -21.16 6.85
CA LEU A 505 4.19 -21.11 7.92
C LEU A 505 4.87 -21.07 9.29
N ARG A 506 5.87 -21.93 9.52
CA ARG A 506 6.64 -21.96 10.77
C ARG A 506 7.31 -20.62 11.05
N TYR A 507 7.91 -20.03 10.03
CA TYR A 507 8.51 -18.70 10.11
C TYR A 507 7.46 -17.63 10.45
N GLY A 508 6.28 -17.67 9.83
CA GLY A 508 5.18 -16.77 10.14
C GLY A 508 4.71 -16.85 11.60
N LEU A 509 4.66 -18.05 12.14
CA LEU A 509 4.30 -18.30 13.54
C LEU A 509 5.36 -17.80 14.53
N GLU A 510 6.65 -18.00 14.23
CA GLU A 510 7.75 -17.68 15.15
C GLU A 510 8.23 -16.23 15.04
N GLU A 511 8.24 -15.66 13.83
CA GLU A 511 8.89 -14.39 13.53
C GLU A 511 7.93 -13.27 13.09
N GLU A 512 6.67 -13.61 12.72
CA GLU A 512 5.74 -12.65 12.12
C GLU A 512 4.38 -12.56 12.82
N MET A 513 4.29 -13.11 14.03
CA MET A 513 3.10 -13.04 14.88
C MET A 513 1.81 -13.50 14.17
N VAL A 514 1.89 -14.57 13.40
CA VAL A 514 0.69 -15.26 12.87
C VAL A 514 -0.06 -15.88 14.04
N LEU A 515 -1.28 -15.45 14.28
CA LEU A 515 -2.15 -15.93 15.38
C LEU A 515 -3.37 -16.67 14.86
N ALA A 516 -3.73 -16.48 13.59
CA ALA A 516 -4.90 -17.07 12.96
C ALA A 516 -4.60 -17.44 11.49
N PRO A 517 -5.35 -18.40 10.91
CA PRO A 517 -5.18 -18.79 9.51
C PRO A 517 -5.30 -17.62 8.51
N GLY A 518 -6.24 -16.70 8.76
CA GLY A 518 -6.43 -15.51 7.93
C GLY A 518 -5.21 -14.57 7.93
N ASP A 519 -4.48 -14.48 9.03
CA ASP A 519 -3.25 -13.67 9.11
C ASP A 519 -2.22 -14.18 8.09
N TYR A 520 -2.06 -15.50 8.02
CA TYR A 520 -1.13 -16.15 7.11
C TYR A 520 -1.59 -16.09 5.66
N LEU A 521 -2.82 -16.54 5.38
CA LEU A 521 -3.34 -16.70 4.03
C LEU A 521 -3.61 -15.38 3.29
N ILE A 522 -3.80 -14.27 4.01
CA ILE A 522 -4.10 -12.97 3.43
C ILE A 522 -2.90 -12.01 3.52
N ARG A 523 -2.22 -11.94 4.69
CA ARG A 523 -1.28 -10.85 5.00
C ARG A 523 0.18 -11.29 5.11
N ARG A 524 0.47 -12.59 5.21
CA ARG A 524 1.85 -13.11 5.14
C ARG A 524 2.15 -13.79 3.82
N THR A 525 1.09 -14.17 3.09
CA THR A 525 1.16 -14.81 1.76
C THR A 525 0.16 -14.14 0.80
N ASN A 526 0.10 -14.63 -0.43
CA ASN A 526 -0.88 -14.21 -1.43
C ASN A 526 -1.99 -15.25 -1.66
N HIS A 527 -2.03 -16.31 -0.86
CA HIS A 527 -2.87 -17.50 -1.14
C HIS A 527 -4.34 -17.18 -1.32
N LEU A 528 -4.95 -16.42 -0.39
CA LEU A 528 -6.39 -16.18 -0.46
C LEU A 528 -6.78 -15.27 -1.63
N LEU A 529 -5.95 -14.31 -1.99
CA LEU A 529 -6.31 -13.31 -3.00
C LEU A 529 -5.87 -13.70 -4.42
N PHE A 530 -4.69 -14.29 -4.59
CA PHE A 530 -4.07 -14.47 -5.90
C PHE A 530 -3.66 -15.90 -6.23
N GLU A 531 -3.68 -16.82 -5.25
CA GLU A 531 -3.30 -18.23 -5.43
C GLU A 531 -4.47 -19.15 -5.05
N ARG A 532 -5.68 -18.74 -5.44
CA ARG A 532 -6.95 -19.42 -5.09
C ARG A 532 -7.00 -20.89 -5.49
N ASP A 533 -6.36 -21.26 -6.60
CA ASP A 533 -6.36 -22.63 -7.13
C ASP A 533 -5.76 -23.65 -6.14
N GLN A 534 -4.90 -23.20 -5.24
CA GLN A 534 -4.26 -24.04 -4.22
C GLN A 534 -4.95 -23.99 -2.86
N LEU A 535 -5.79 -22.97 -2.63
CA LEU A 535 -6.33 -22.67 -1.30
C LEU A 535 -7.08 -23.85 -0.68
N ASP A 536 -7.92 -24.53 -1.44
CA ASP A 536 -8.73 -25.66 -0.93
C ASP A 536 -7.86 -26.85 -0.50
N ALA A 537 -6.70 -27.02 -1.13
CA ALA A 537 -5.76 -28.09 -0.78
C ALA A 537 -4.97 -27.76 0.50
N ILE A 538 -4.63 -26.48 0.74
CA ILE A 538 -3.71 -26.09 1.83
C ILE A 538 -4.41 -25.53 3.07
N LYS A 539 -5.65 -25.04 2.96
CA LYS A 539 -6.33 -24.35 4.08
C LYS A 539 -6.47 -25.21 5.34
N GLN A 540 -6.92 -26.45 5.19
CA GLN A 540 -7.09 -27.35 6.36
C GLN A 540 -5.74 -27.76 6.97
N PRO A 541 -4.72 -28.20 6.19
CA PRO A 541 -3.37 -28.43 6.71
C PRO A 541 -2.78 -27.23 7.47
N ILE A 542 -3.00 -26.00 6.98
CA ILE A 542 -2.54 -24.78 7.66
C ILE A 542 -3.26 -24.58 8.99
N ILE A 543 -4.58 -24.77 9.03
CA ILE A 543 -5.35 -24.69 10.28
C ILE A 543 -4.83 -25.74 11.28
N ASP A 544 -4.62 -26.97 10.83
CA ASP A 544 -4.15 -28.07 11.68
C ASP A 544 -2.76 -27.79 12.26
N ALA A 545 -1.86 -27.26 11.46
CA ALA A 545 -0.52 -26.88 11.89
C ALA A 545 -0.55 -25.73 12.92
N ILE A 546 -1.35 -24.69 12.69
CA ILE A 546 -1.51 -23.56 13.62
C ILE A 546 -2.16 -24.04 14.94
N ALA A 547 -3.20 -24.87 14.84
CA ALA A 547 -3.87 -25.46 15.99
C ALA A 547 -2.92 -26.29 16.86
N SER A 548 -2.06 -27.08 16.22
CA SER A 548 -1.02 -27.87 16.90
C SER A 548 0.02 -26.95 17.56
N TYR A 549 0.45 -25.91 16.87
CA TYR A 549 1.46 -24.97 17.39
C TYR A 549 0.98 -24.25 18.66
N PHE A 550 -0.27 -23.79 18.69
CA PHE A 550 -0.86 -23.10 19.84
C PHE A 550 -1.57 -24.03 20.82
N ALA A 551 -1.59 -25.32 20.57
CA ALA A 551 -2.33 -26.31 21.37
C ALA A 551 -3.81 -25.92 21.54
N TRP A 552 -4.48 -25.54 20.45
CA TRP A 552 -5.88 -25.14 20.49
C TRP A 552 -6.80 -26.27 20.96
N SER A 553 -7.83 -25.91 21.72
CA SER A 553 -8.94 -26.82 21.95
C SER A 553 -9.71 -27.13 20.67
N ALA A 554 -10.46 -28.22 20.65
CA ALA A 554 -11.33 -28.54 19.51
C ALA A 554 -12.36 -27.42 19.23
N GLU A 555 -12.83 -26.75 20.26
CA GLU A 555 -13.74 -25.60 20.15
C GLU A 555 -13.04 -24.39 19.51
N GLU A 556 -11.83 -24.05 19.96
CA GLU A 556 -11.05 -22.96 19.37
C GLU A 556 -10.73 -23.24 17.90
N LYS A 557 -10.27 -24.45 17.59
CA LYS A 557 -9.99 -24.85 16.21
C LYS A 557 -11.24 -24.68 15.32
N LYS A 558 -12.39 -25.15 15.76
CA LYS A 558 -13.66 -25.01 15.03
C LYS A 558 -14.05 -23.54 14.83
N ARG A 559 -13.81 -22.70 15.83
CA ARG A 559 -14.05 -21.25 15.72
C ARG A 559 -13.16 -20.61 14.64
N GLN A 560 -11.89 -20.98 14.59
CA GLN A 560 -10.94 -20.48 13.61
C GLN A 560 -11.25 -21.00 12.19
N GLU A 561 -11.70 -22.24 12.05
CA GLU A 561 -12.20 -22.80 10.79
C GLU A 561 -13.40 -22.01 10.29
N ALA A 562 -14.39 -21.75 11.12
CA ALA A 562 -15.58 -20.99 10.77
C ALA A 562 -15.21 -19.56 10.37
N HIS A 563 -14.33 -18.90 11.11
CA HIS A 563 -13.88 -17.53 10.77
C HIS A 563 -13.12 -17.47 9.44
N LEU A 564 -12.25 -18.44 9.17
CA LEU A 564 -11.58 -18.49 7.86
C LEU A 564 -12.58 -18.68 6.73
N GLU A 565 -13.59 -19.53 6.91
CA GLU A 565 -14.61 -19.76 5.89
C GLU A 565 -15.46 -18.50 5.64
N GLU A 566 -15.75 -17.70 6.67
CA GLU A 566 -16.38 -16.40 6.54
C GLU A 566 -15.52 -15.44 5.69
N LEU A 567 -14.21 -15.36 5.95
CA LEU A 567 -13.28 -14.53 5.17
C LEU A 567 -13.20 -14.97 3.70
N ILE A 568 -13.21 -16.27 3.45
CA ILE A 568 -13.22 -16.82 2.09
C ILE A 568 -14.54 -16.48 1.39
N ALA A 569 -15.68 -16.72 2.04
CA ALA A 569 -17.01 -16.45 1.48
C ALA A 569 -17.20 -14.97 1.15
N GLU A 570 -16.70 -14.09 2.00
CA GLU A 570 -16.71 -12.65 1.77
C GLU A 570 -15.83 -12.27 0.57
N SER A 571 -14.61 -12.77 0.52
CA SER A 571 -13.69 -12.53 -0.59
C SER A 571 -14.25 -13.03 -1.93
N ASP A 572 -14.93 -14.18 -1.93
CA ASP A 572 -15.58 -14.80 -3.10
C ASP A 572 -16.87 -14.09 -3.52
N LEU A 573 -17.39 -13.18 -2.70
CA LEU A 573 -18.69 -12.54 -2.91
C LEU A 573 -19.86 -13.53 -2.94
N ARG A 574 -19.83 -14.60 -2.11
CA ARG A 574 -20.87 -15.65 -2.11
C ARG A 574 -22.26 -15.10 -1.87
N GLU A 575 -22.40 -14.13 -0.95
CA GLU A 575 -23.69 -13.50 -0.68
C GLU A 575 -24.27 -12.82 -1.93
N LEU A 576 -23.46 -12.05 -2.67
CA LEU A 576 -23.88 -11.39 -3.90
C LEU A 576 -24.16 -12.38 -5.04
N LYS A 577 -23.47 -13.52 -5.05
CA LYS A 577 -23.72 -14.62 -6.00
C LYS A 577 -24.96 -15.44 -5.65
N GLY A 578 -25.57 -15.24 -4.48
CA GLY A 578 -26.68 -16.04 -3.99
C GLY A 578 -26.27 -17.46 -3.57
N GLU A 579 -24.99 -17.67 -3.29
CA GLU A 579 -24.43 -18.94 -2.81
C GLU A 579 -24.51 -18.98 -1.27
N LYS A 580 -24.86 -20.15 -0.70
CA LYS A 580 -24.97 -20.35 0.76
C LYS A 580 -23.67 -20.85 1.35
#